data_be2a0fdd903144755ce4e3b9c297e759
#
_entry.id   be2a0fdd903144755ce4e3b9c297e759
#
_cell.length_a   1.000
_cell.length_b   1.000
_cell.length_c   1.000
_cell.angle_alpha   90.00
_cell.angle_beta   90.00
_cell.angle_gamma   90.00
#
_symmetry.space_group_name_H-M   'P 1'
#
loop_
_entity.id
_entity.type
_entity.pdbx_description
1 polymer ?
#
loop_
_entity_poly.entity_id
_entity_poly.type
_entity_poly.pdbx_seq_one_letter_code
_entity_poly.pdbx_strand_id
1 'polypeptide(L)'
;MALNINGTTGISGVDGSASAPALKGTDSNTGVSFGSDFISFNTAGTERARFADSGNFGINRTTPTFPLVARRTDVSGIIAEFANSSGYGLQIGQNSETGEAYLRTGSGQPLAFVTNGGSGLANERMRIDSSGKVQIATTTSLAQLTVAATWPVAAISCDTTSSNASAAQIQFRFNNSAVGNIVSNSSNTFYNTSSDYRLKENIVGISDGITRLKTLKPSRFNFKVDKDTTVDGFLAHEVTAVPEAITGTKDEVATEDNDEIGVKKGDPIYQGIDQSKLVPLLTAAL
;
A
#
# COMPACT_ATOMS: atom_id res chain seq x y z
N MET A 1 57.97 -13.01 -17.88
CA MET A 1 57.89 -14.22 -17.03
C MET A 1 57.20 -15.32 -17.82
N ALA A 2 57.67 -16.54 -17.78
CA ALA A 2 57.00 -17.65 -18.47
C ALA A 2 55.80 -18.11 -17.63
N LEU A 3 54.67 -18.41 -18.26
CA LEU A 3 53.55 -19.07 -17.63
C LEU A 3 53.99 -20.47 -17.17
N ASN A 4 53.90 -20.75 -15.90
CA ASN A 4 54.22 -22.06 -15.33
C ASN A 4 52.89 -22.81 -15.03
N ILE A 5 52.72 -23.93 -15.68
CA ILE A 5 51.56 -24.83 -15.46
C ILE A 5 52.14 -26.16 -14.95
N ASN A 6 51.91 -26.52 -13.72
CA ASN A 6 52.27 -27.83 -13.20
C ASN A 6 51.16 -28.45 -12.34
N GLY A 7 51.11 -29.77 -12.22
CA GLY A 7 50.08 -30.50 -11.52
C GLY A 7 50.09 -30.35 -9.99
N THR A 8 51.11 -29.73 -9.40
CA THR A 8 51.25 -29.54 -7.95
C THR A 8 50.92 -28.11 -7.52
N THR A 9 51.33 -27.11 -8.36
CA THR A 9 51.16 -25.67 -8.01
C THR A 9 50.17 -24.94 -8.89
N GLY A 10 49.59 -25.60 -9.90
CA GLY A 10 48.65 -25.00 -10.85
C GLY A 10 49.30 -23.95 -11.76
N ILE A 11 48.57 -22.89 -12.09
CA ILE A 11 49.05 -21.76 -12.89
C ILE A 11 49.58 -20.69 -11.89
N SER A 12 50.84 -20.39 -11.96
CA SER A 12 51.49 -19.43 -11.06
C SER A 12 52.36 -18.41 -11.80
N GLY A 13 52.67 -17.28 -11.17
CA GLY A 13 53.72 -16.35 -11.55
C GLY A 13 53.31 -14.99 -12.08
N VAL A 14 52.03 -14.68 -12.26
CA VAL A 14 51.58 -13.32 -12.64
C VAL A 14 50.26 -12.98 -11.96
N ASP A 15 50.22 -11.94 -11.15
CA ASP A 15 49.03 -11.43 -10.52
C ASP A 15 48.22 -10.53 -11.49
N GLY A 16 48.90 -9.76 -12.31
CA GLY A 16 48.27 -8.82 -13.22
C GLY A 16 47.72 -7.57 -12.53
N SER A 17 46.98 -6.78 -13.29
CA SER A 17 46.28 -5.59 -12.82
C SER A 17 45.02 -5.39 -13.66
N ALA A 18 44.17 -4.42 -13.30
CA ALA A 18 42.96 -4.09 -14.07
C ALA A 18 43.32 -3.71 -15.55
N SER A 19 44.41 -2.96 -15.74
CA SER A 19 44.89 -2.54 -17.07
C SER A 19 45.70 -3.60 -17.83
N ALA A 20 46.20 -4.64 -17.14
CA ALA A 20 46.97 -5.76 -17.70
C ALA A 20 46.64 -7.04 -16.91
N PRO A 21 45.45 -7.65 -17.11
CA PRO A 21 45.05 -8.85 -16.38
C PRO A 21 45.96 -10.04 -16.60
N ALA A 22 46.07 -10.89 -15.56
CA ALA A 22 46.88 -12.11 -15.61
C ALA A 22 46.33 -13.17 -16.59
N LEU A 23 45.02 -13.33 -16.59
CA LEU A 23 44.29 -14.18 -17.53
C LEU A 23 43.44 -13.30 -18.44
N LYS A 24 43.79 -13.30 -19.74
CA LYS A 24 43.13 -12.44 -20.73
C LYS A 24 43.05 -13.12 -22.10
N GLY A 25 42.15 -12.67 -22.95
CA GLY A 25 42.10 -13.04 -24.36
C GLY A 25 43.01 -12.16 -25.23
N THR A 26 42.60 -11.87 -26.44
CA THR A 26 43.32 -10.98 -27.36
C THR A 26 43.29 -9.51 -26.95
N ASP A 27 42.25 -9.09 -26.20
CA ASP A 27 42.15 -7.77 -25.58
C ASP A 27 43.16 -7.69 -24.40
N SER A 28 44.02 -6.67 -24.42
CA SER A 28 45.11 -6.54 -23.45
C SER A 28 44.66 -6.10 -22.07
N ASN A 29 43.43 -5.58 -21.90
CA ASN A 29 42.92 -4.95 -20.69
C ASN A 29 41.56 -5.48 -20.22
N THR A 30 41.17 -6.66 -20.71
CA THR A 30 39.98 -7.39 -20.29
C THR A 30 40.36 -8.80 -19.84
N GLY A 31 39.97 -9.17 -18.60
CA GLY A 31 40.33 -10.48 -18.04
C GLY A 31 40.21 -10.55 -16.54
N VAL A 32 40.95 -11.48 -15.94
CA VAL A 32 41.01 -11.73 -14.50
C VAL A 32 42.41 -11.39 -13.97
N SER A 33 42.48 -10.66 -12.86
CA SER A 33 43.71 -10.41 -12.12
C SER A 33 43.59 -10.90 -10.68
N PHE A 34 44.76 -11.21 -10.12
CA PHE A 34 44.90 -11.68 -8.75
C PHE A 34 45.68 -10.63 -7.97
N GLY A 35 45.24 -10.26 -6.81
CA GLY A 35 45.98 -9.41 -5.88
C GLY A 35 46.27 -10.16 -4.60
N SER A 36 46.89 -9.48 -3.62
CA SER A 36 46.98 -10.04 -2.29
C SER A 36 45.58 -10.27 -1.76
N ASP A 37 45.19 -11.54 -1.64
CA ASP A 37 43.94 -11.98 -1.02
C ASP A 37 42.64 -11.57 -1.74
N PHE A 38 42.72 -11.22 -3.05
CA PHE A 38 41.49 -10.96 -3.84
C PHE A 38 41.61 -11.46 -5.29
N ILE A 39 40.46 -11.72 -5.90
CA ILE A 39 40.32 -12.00 -7.34
C ILE A 39 39.43 -10.93 -7.95
N SER A 40 39.90 -10.28 -9.05
CA SER A 40 39.10 -9.25 -9.72
C SER A 40 38.80 -9.59 -11.17
N PHE A 41 37.67 -9.15 -11.65
CA PHE A 41 37.18 -9.23 -13.03
C PHE A 41 37.24 -7.82 -13.63
N ASN A 42 37.94 -7.71 -14.77
CA ASN A 42 38.26 -6.42 -15.34
C ASN A 42 37.79 -6.34 -16.79
N THR A 43 37.28 -5.18 -17.20
CA THR A 43 36.99 -4.87 -18.62
C THR A 43 37.44 -3.45 -18.93
N ALA A 44 38.01 -3.26 -20.13
CA ALA A 44 38.50 -1.95 -20.58
C ALA A 44 39.43 -1.28 -19.56
N GLY A 45 40.31 -2.06 -18.92
CA GLY A 45 41.25 -1.55 -17.92
C GLY A 45 40.64 -1.12 -16.56
N THR A 46 39.38 -1.42 -16.32
CA THR A 46 38.68 -1.08 -15.11
C THR A 46 38.16 -2.34 -14.40
N GLU A 47 38.35 -2.41 -13.08
CA GLU A 47 37.77 -3.47 -12.28
C GLU A 47 36.25 -3.30 -12.24
N ARG A 48 35.51 -4.36 -12.52
CA ARG A 48 34.03 -4.40 -12.53
C ARG A 48 33.46 -5.18 -11.35
N ALA A 49 34.20 -6.24 -10.93
CA ALA A 49 33.79 -7.03 -9.77
C ALA A 49 34.99 -7.67 -9.09
N ARG A 50 34.86 -8.05 -7.83
CA ARG A 50 35.85 -8.82 -7.08
C ARG A 50 35.27 -9.71 -6.02
N PHE A 51 36.00 -10.79 -5.69
CA PHE A 51 35.96 -11.40 -4.37
C PHE A 51 37.12 -10.81 -3.56
N ALA A 52 36.76 -10.18 -2.44
CA ALA A 52 37.72 -9.55 -1.52
C ALA A 52 38.30 -10.59 -0.53
N ASP A 53 39.32 -10.20 0.22
CA ASP A 53 39.96 -10.98 1.28
C ASP A 53 38.98 -11.48 2.35
N SER A 54 37.95 -10.68 2.63
CA SER A 54 36.85 -11.03 3.54
C SER A 54 35.91 -12.11 3.01
N GLY A 55 36.07 -12.56 1.76
CA GLY A 55 35.12 -13.44 1.06
C GLY A 55 33.90 -12.71 0.48
N ASN A 56 33.77 -11.40 0.69
CA ASN A 56 32.66 -10.62 0.15
C ASN A 56 32.81 -10.39 -1.37
N PHE A 57 31.67 -10.44 -2.09
CA PHE A 57 31.63 -10.15 -3.51
C PHE A 57 31.14 -8.72 -3.78
N GLY A 58 31.96 -7.96 -4.48
CA GLY A 58 31.67 -6.59 -4.88
C GLY A 58 31.48 -6.44 -6.38
N ILE A 59 30.42 -5.76 -6.83
CA ILE A 59 30.20 -5.29 -8.20
C ILE A 59 30.34 -3.77 -8.18
N ASN A 60 31.31 -3.23 -8.94
CA ASN A 60 31.72 -1.83 -8.90
C ASN A 60 32.09 -1.33 -7.46
N ARG A 61 32.60 -2.23 -6.64
CA ARG A 61 33.03 -1.95 -5.26
C ARG A 61 34.28 -2.72 -4.92
N THR A 62 35.36 -1.99 -4.69
CA THR A 62 36.68 -2.58 -4.37
C THR A 62 36.85 -2.93 -2.88
N THR A 63 35.99 -2.39 -2.01
CA THR A 63 35.95 -2.70 -0.56
C THR A 63 34.53 -3.06 -0.16
N PRO A 64 34.01 -4.26 -0.51
CA PRO A 64 32.67 -4.68 -0.15
C PRO A 64 32.61 -4.98 1.37
N THR A 65 31.67 -4.31 2.06
CA THR A 65 31.50 -4.42 3.53
C THR A 65 30.47 -5.48 3.93
N PHE A 66 29.71 -6.03 2.97
CA PHE A 66 28.71 -7.08 3.14
C PHE A 66 28.99 -8.23 2.16
N PRO A 67 28.43 -9.44 2.39
CA PRO A 67 28.68 -10.61 1.53
C PRO A 67 28.44 -10.37 0.04
N LEU A 68 27.45 -9.55 -0.32
CA LEU A 68 27.22 -9.07 -1.69
C LEU A 68 26.99 -7.56 -1.66
N VAL A 69 27.82 -6.81 -2.37
CA VAL A 69 27.65 -5.37 -2.59
C VAL A 69 27.64 -5.07 -4.06
N ALA A 70 26.56 -4.56 -4.60
CA ALA A 70 26.49 -3.97 -5.93
C ALA A 70 26.33 -2.46 -5.82
N ARG A 71 27.16 -1.70 -6.52
CA ARG A 71 27.15 -0.23 -6.49
C ARG A 71 27.10 0.32 -7.91
N ARG A 72 26.26 1.31 -8.13
CA ARG A 72 26.36 2.17 -9.32
C ARG A 72 27.30 3.33 -9.07
N THR A 73 27.90 3.83 -10.11
CA THR A 73 28.77 5.02 -10.07
C THR A 73 28.06 6.29 -10.48
N ASP A 74 26.90 6.17 -11.09
CA ASP A 74 26.01 7.25 -11.49
C ASP A 74 24.92 7.51 -10.45
N VAL A 75 24.36 8.68 -10.53
CA VAL A 75 23.59 9.30 -9.44
C VAL A 75 22.18 8.73 -9.22
N SER A 76 21.58 8.01 -10.16
CA SER A 76 20.25 7.36 -9.96
C SER A 76 20.04 6.16 -10.86
N GLY A 77 19.17 5.25 -10.45
CA GLY A 77 18.71 4.18 -11.30
C GLY A 77 18.69 2.78 -10.69
N ILE A 78 18.50 1.78 -11.55
CA ILE A 78 18.38 0.38 -11.18
C ILE A 78 19.76 -0.15 -10.80
N ILE A 79 19.87 -0.77 -9.62
CA ILE A 79 21.07 -1.46 -9.14
C ILE A 79 21.02 -2.94 -9.54
N ALA A 80 19.83 -3.55 -9.46
CA ALA A 80 19.60 -4.93 -9.85
C ALA A 80 18.24 -5.10 -10.51
N GLU A 81 18.16 -5.96 -11.49
CA GLU A 81 16.93 -6.36 -12.15
C GLU A 81 16.86 -7.88 -12.24
N PHE A 82 15.71 -8.43 -11.86
CA PHE A 82 15.39 -9.85 -12.02
C PHE A 82 14.22 -9.96 -12.98
N ALA A 83 14.50 -10.16 -14.25
CA ALA A 83 13.49 -10.12 -15.32
C ALA A 83 13.46 -11.43 -16.11
N ASN A 84 12.32 -11.73 -16.75
CA ASN A 84 12.17 -12.78 -17.73
C ASN A 84 12.61 -12.29 -19.13
N SER A 85 12.56 -13.18 -20.12
CA SER A 85 12.94 -12.88 -21.52
C SER A 85 12.05 -11.80 -22.18
N SER A 86 10.88 -11.50 -21.62
CA SER A 86 9.96 -10.45 -22.11
C SER A 86 10.23 -9.08 -21.45
N GLY A 87 11.25 -8.97 -20.60
CA GLY A 87 11.60 -7.72 -19.91
C GLY A 87 10.72 -7.38 -18.71
N TYR A 88 9.82 -8.27 -18.30
CA TYR A 88 9.04 -8.09 -17.08
C TYR A 88 9.83 -8.59 -15.87
N GLY A 89 10.03 -7.73 -14.89
CA GLY A 89 10.83 -8.10 -13.74
C GLY A 89 10.71 -7.16 -12.56
N LEU A 90 11.30 -7.58 -11.45
CA LEU A 90 11.48 -6.78 -10.25
C LEU A 90 12.80 -6.02 -10.34
N GLN A 91 12.75 -4.73 -10.13
CA GLN A 91 13.89 -3.85 -10.11
C GLN A 91 14.12 -3.28 -8.71
N ILE A 92 15.38 -3.29 -8.27
CA ILE A 92 15.84 -2.67 -7.04
C ILE A 92 16.71 -1.47 -7.41
N GLY A 93 16.40 -0.31 -6.89
CA GLY A 93 17.12 0.90 -7.24
C GLY A 93 17.14 1.92 -6.13
N GLN A 94 17.80 3.05 -6.40
CA GLN A 94 17.85 4.20 -5.52
C GLN A 94 17.71 5.48 -6.33
N ASN A 95 16.92 6.41 -5.81
CA ASN A 95 16.88 7.79 -6.27
C ASN A 95 18.00 8.58 -5.56
N SER A 96 18.91 9.15 -6.31
CA SER A 96 20.06 9.86 -5.74
C SER A 96 19.75 11.29 -5.30
N GLU A 97 18.71 11.88 -5.82
CA GLU A 97 18.30 13.23 -5.44
C GLU A 97 17.64 13.23 -4.07
N THR A 98 16.82 12.19 -3.79
CA THR A 98 16.09 12.07 -2.52
C THR A 98 16.69 11.04 -1.56
N GLY A 99 17.63 10.20 -2.04
CA GLY A 99 18.22 9.10 -1.24
C GLY A 99 17.30 7.91 -1.04
N GLU A 100 16.10 7.90 -1.62
CA GLU A 100 15.09 6.85 -1.45
C GLU A 100 15.48 5.59 -2.19
N ALA A 101 15.45 4.44 -1.49
CA ALA A 101 15.50 3.13 -2.11
C ALA A 101 14.10 2.72 -2.57
N TYR A 102 14.01 2.03 -3.72
CA TYR A 102 12.74 1.57 -4.25
C TYR A 102 12.79 0.14 -4.76
N LEU A 103 11.64 -0.52 -4.69
CA LEU A 103 11.28 -1.72 -5.44
C LEU A 103 10.25 -1.31 -6.48
N ARG A 104 10.46 -1.66 -7.74
CA ARG A 104 9.47 -1.39 -8.78
C ARG A 104 9.37 -2.53 -9.77
N THR A 105 8.23 -2.63 -10.43
CA THR A 105 7.98 -3.50 -11.57
C THR A 105 8.05 -2.70 -12.88
N GLY A 106 8.05 -3.38 -14.01
CA GLY A 106 7.92 -2.72 -15.32
C GLY A 106 6.61 -1.93 -15.45
N SER A 107 6.56 -1.02 -16.43
CA SER A 107 5.38 -0.19 -16.68
C SER A 107 4.12 -1.04 -16.86
N GLY A 108 3.03 -0.66 -16.20
CA GLY A 108 1.74 -1.33 -16.26
C GLY A 108 1.65 -2.64 -15.48
N GLN A 109 2.71 -3.04 -14.75
CA GLN A 109 2.72 -4.27 -13.97
C GLN A 109 2.48 -4.01 -12.48
N PRO A 110 1.69 -4.86 -11.79
CA PRO A 110 1.54 -4.78 -10.34
C PRO A 110 2.78 -5.27 -9.62
N LEU A 111 3.04 -4.75 -8.42
CA LEU A 111 3.94 -5.38 -7.46
C LEU A 111 3.13 -6.32 -6.57
N ALA A 112 3.32 -7.63 -6.73
CA ALA A 112 2.55 -8.65 -6.01
C ALA A 112 3.41 -9.39 -4.98
N PHE A 113 2.79 -9.70 -3.83
CA PHE A 113 3.35 -10.51 -2.77
C PHE A 113 2.61 -11.84 -2.73
N VAL A 114 3.34 -12.92 -3.00
CA VAL A 114 2.81 -14.29 -3.13
C VAL A 114 3.43 -15.18 -2.07
N THR A 115 2.62 -15.98 -1.38
CA THR A 115 3.09 -16.94 -0.38
C THR A 115 2.62 -18.35 -0.75
N ASN A 116 3.36 -19.37 -0.31
CA ASN A 116 3.07 -20.77 -0.63
C ASN A 116 3.08 -21.01 -2.15
N GLY A 117 4.21 -20.66 -2.78
CA GLY A 117 4.36 -20.54 -4.22
C GLY A 117 4.13 -21.82 -5.01
N GLY A 118 3.32 -21.68 -6.04
CA GLY A 118 3.30 -22.45 -7.28
C GLY A 118 3.61 -21.51 -8.45
N SER A 119 3.52 -21.97 -9.67
CA SER A 119 3.60 -21.09 -10.83
C SER A 119 2.40 -20.16 -10.91
N GLY A 120 2.62 -18.85 -10.92
CA GLY A 120 1.59 -17.83 -11.08
C GLY A 120 1.13 -17.16 -9.77
N LEU A 121 0.05 -16.36 -9.85
CA LEU A 121 -0.46 -15.52 -8.78
C LEU A 121 -1.58 -16.17 -7.96
N ALA A 122 -1.80 -17.49 -8.07
CA ALA A 122 -2.89 -18.20 -7.37
C ALA A 122 -2.85 -18.03 -5.84
N ASN A 123 -1.69 -17.79 -5.27
CA ASN A 123 -1.47 -17.57 -3.83
C ASN A 123 -1.04 -16.13 -3.52
N GLU A 124 -1.50 -15.17 -4.29
CA GLU A 124 -1.28 -13.76 -4.02
C GLU A 124 -1.99 -13.35 -2.73
N ARG A 125 -1.27 -12.62 -1.87
CA ARG A 125 -1.77 -12.12 -0.58
C ARG A 125 -1.98 -10.62 -0.59
N MET A 126 -1.15 -9.91 -1.33
CA MET A 126 -1.20 -8.45 -1.44
C MET A 126 -0.65 -8.03 -2.80
N ARG A 127 -1.17 -6.94 -3.34
CA ARG A 127 -0.55 -6.22 -4.46
C ARG A 127 -0.69 -4.72 -4.31
N ILE A 128 0.21 -4.02 -5.00
CA ILE A 128 0.02 -2.63 -5.42
C ILE A 128 -0.18 -2.70 -6.94
N ASP A 129 -1.35 -2.33 -7.43
CA ASP A 129 -1.66 -2.38 -8.85
C ASP A 129 -0.99 -1.24 -9.65
N SER A 130 -1.13 -1.27 -10.97
CA SER A 130 -0.54 -0.26 -11.86
C SER A 130 -1.09 1.16 -11.66
N SER A 131 -2.23 1.29 -10.98
CA SER A 131 -2.84 2.57 -10.62
C SER A 131 -2.46 3.04 -9.20
N GLY A 132 -1.60 2.29 -8.49
CA GLY A 132 -1.14 2.60 -7.14
C GLY A 132 -2.10 2.19 -6.02
N LYS A 133 -3.15 1.41 -6.30
CA LYS A 133 -4.10 0.93 -5.30
C LYS A 133 -3.58 -0.33 -4.61
N VAL A 134 -3.76 -0.40 -3.30
CA VAL A 134 -3.34 -1.54 -2.46
C VAL A 134 -4.52 -2.50 -2.28
N GLN A 135 -4.29 -3.77 -2.58
CA GLN A 135 -5.28 -4.84 -2.42
C GLN A 135 -4.71 -5.95 -1.55
N ILE A 136 -5.49 -6.44 -0.58
CA ILE A 136 -5.13 -7.54 0.32
C ILE A 136 -6.21 -8.61 0.21
N ALA A 137 -5.80 -9.84 -0.11
CA ALA A 137 -6.65 -11.00 -0.31
C ALA A 137 -7.73 -10.83 -1.41
N THR A 138 -7.53 -9.92 -2.34
CA THR A 138 -8.41 -9.70 -3.51
C THR A 138 -7.61 -9.14 -4.68
N THR A 139 -8.10 -9.33 -5.89
CA THR A 139 -7.59 -8.68 -7.12
C THR A 139 -8.57 -7.63 -7.66
N THR A 140 -9.74 -7.48 -7.01
CA THR A 140 -10.73 -6.47 -7.37
C THR A 140 -10.42 -5.16 -6.65
N SER A 141 -10.21 -4.10 -7.42
CA SER A 141 -9.85 -2.78 -6.92
C SER A 141 -11.09 -1.88 -6.83
N LEU A 142 -11.61 -1.68 -5.62
CA LEU A 142 -12.79 -0.87 -5.35
C LEU A 142 -12.46 0.46 -4.66
N ALA A 143 -11.28 0.58 -4.08
CA ALA A 143 -10.82 1.74 -3.32
C ALA A 143 -9.28 1.82 -3.33
N GLN A 144 -8.70 2.91 -2.81
CA GLN A 144 -7.25 3.03 -2.65
C GLN A 144 -6.66 1.91 -1.78
N LEU A 145 -7.40 1.45 -0.77
CA LEU A 145 -7.10 0.24 0.00
C LEU A 145 -8.34 -0.65 0.02
N THR A 146 -8.21 -1.86 -0.50
CA THR A 146 -9.24 -2.91 -0.46
C THR A 146 -8.69 -4.12 0.29
N VAL A 147 -9.39 -4.53 1.36
CA VAL A 147 -9.06 -5.73 2.15
C VAL A 147 -10.26 -6.65 2.15
N ALA A 148 -10.07 -7.89 1.70
CA ALA A 148 -11.11 -8.91 1.66
C ALA A 148 -10.82 -10.03 2.67
N ALA A 149 -11.85 -10.59 3.27
CA ALA A 149 -11.77 -11.77 4.11
C ALA A 149 -12.97 -12.69 3.85
N THR A 150 -12.78 -13.98 4.13
CA THR A 150 -13.84 -14.97 4.07
C THR A 150 -14.38 -15.20 5.48
N TRP A 151 -15.73 -15.17 5.62
CA TRP A 151 -16.39 -15.50 6.88
C TRP A 151 -15.83 -16.82 7.49
N PRO A 152 -15.61 -16.92 8.82
CA PRO A 152 -15.97 -15.96 9.91
C PRO A 152 -14.83 -15.01 10.33
N VAL A 153 -13.81 -14.79 9.52
CA VAL A 153 -12.62 -13.98 9.87
C VAL A 153 -12.87 -12.50 9.58
N ALA A 154 -12.47 -11.62 10.50
CA ALA A 154 -12.52 -10.18 10.26
C ALA A 154 -11.48 -9.77 9.19
N ALA A 155 -11.87 -8.91 8.24
CA ALA A 155 -10.96 -8.39 7.23
C ALA A 155 -9.89 -7.47 7.84
N ILE A 156 -10.27 -6.66 8.84
CA ILE A 156 -9.39 -5.75 9.57
C ILE A 156 -9.64 -5.94 11.05
N SER A 157 -8.58 -6.19 11.81
CA SER A 157 -8.58 -6.16 13.28
C SER A 157 -7.69 -5.00 13.72
N CYS A 158 -8.27 -4.06 14.47
CA CYS A 158 -7.54 -2.96 15.06
C CYS A 158 -7.41 -3.22 16.57
N ASP A 159 -6.20 -3.52 17.01
CA ASP A 159 -5.90 -3.80 18.41
C ASP A 159 -5.03 -2.70 19.00
N THR A 160 -5.18 -2.46 20.31
CA THR A 160 -4.32 -1.58 21.08
C THR A 160 -3.85 -2.30 22.34
N THR A 161 -2.55 -2.37 22.51
CA THR A 161 -1.91 -3.00 23.69
C THR A 161 -1.75 -2.03 24.85
N SER A 162 -2.21 -0.77 24.71
CA SER A 162 -2.10 0.25 25.75
C SER A 162 -3.14 0.02 26.85
N SER A 163 -2.71 -0.02 28.08
CA SER A 163 -3.56 -0.06 29.26
C SER A 163 -4.32 1.24 29.52
N ASN A 164 -3.99 2.31 28.83
CA ASN A 164 -4.64 3.61 28.90
C ASN A 164 -5.71 3.74 27.80
N ALA A 165 -6.91 3.78 28.21
CA ALA A 165 -8.18 3.59 27.58
C ALA A 165 -8.62 4.64 26.55
N SER A 166 -7.83 5.09 25.60
CA SER A 166 -8.33 6.08 24.61
C SER A 166 -7.50 6.23 23.35
N ALA A 167 -6.84 5.19 22.88
CA ALA A 167 -6.20 5.25 21.57
C ALA A 167 -7.27 5.11 20.47
N ALA A 168 -7.33 6.07 19.56
CA ALA A 168 -8.18 5.97 18.38
C ALA A 168 -7.64 4.86 17.46
N GLN A 169 -8.45 3.84 17.20
CA GLN A 169 -8.14 2.74 16.29
C GLN A 169 -8.42 3.13 14.84
N ILE A 170 -9.46 3.93 14.62
CA ILE A 170 -9.76 4.55 13.32
C ILE A 170 -10.02 6.03 13.58
N GLN A 171 -9.35 6.91 12.87
CA GLN A 171 -9.55 8.35 12.96
C GLN A 171 -10.01 8.90 11.62
N PHE A 172 -11.11 9.62 11.63
CA PHE A 172 -11.63 10.36 10.48
C PHE A 172 -11.11 11.80 10.54
N ARG A 173 -10.52 12.26 9.43
CA ARG A 173 -9.91 13.59 9.32
C ARG A 173 -10.47 14.32 8.11
N PHE A 174 -10.62 15.63 8.24
CA PHE A 174 -10.94 16.55 7.17
C PHE A 174 -9.97 17.73 7.22
N ASN A 175 -9.30 18.05 6.12
CA ASN A 175 -8.26 19.08 6.04
C ASN A 175 -7.26 19.01 7.21
N ASN A 176 -6.71 17.83 7.47
CA ASN A 176 -5.77 17.53 8.57
C ASN A 176 -6.30 17.71 10.01
N SER A 177 -7.57 18.03 10.19
CA SER A 177 -8.22 18.09 11.50
C SER A 177 -9.03 16.82 11.77
N ALA A 178 -8.96 16.27 12.98
CA ALA A 178 -9.77 15.13 13.37
C ALA A 178 -11.22 15.58 13.55
N VAL A 179 -12.15 14.89 12.87
CA VAL A 179 -13.61 15.18 12.93
C VAL A 179 -14.39 14.06 13.59
N GLY A 180 -13.77 12.90 13.80
CA GLY A 180 -14.36 11.76 14.49
C GLY A 180 -13.36 10.62 14.61
N ASN A 181 -13.72 9.62 15.43
CA ASN A 181 -12.93 8.42 15.59
C ASN A 181 -13.77 7.23 16.08
N ILE A 182 -13.20 6.03 15.91
CA ILE A 182 -13.64 4.83 16.61
C ILE A 182 -12.56 4.50 17.64
N VAL A 183 -12.98 4.44 18.90
CA VAL A 183 -12.13 4.16 20.06
C VAL A 183 -12.69 2.96 20.80
N SER A 184 -11.84 2.08 21.30
CA SER A 184 -12.26 1.04 22.23
C SER A 184 -11.48 1.10 23.54
N ASN A 185 -12.07 0.57 24.59
CA ASN A 185 -11.39 0.22 25.83
C ASN A 185 -11.64 -1.26 26.14
N SER A 186 -11.29 -1.71 27.33
CA SER A 186 -11.42 -3.11 27.74
C SER A 186 -12.85 -3.68 27.68
N SER A 187 -13.88 -2.84 27.56
CA SER A 187 -15.30 -3.26 27.64
C SER A 187 -16.23 -2.61 26.61
N ASN A 188 -15.83 -1.51 25.97
CA ASN A 188 -16.74 -0.74 25.10
C ASN A 188 -16.04 -0.25 23.83
N THR A 189 -16.85 -0.06 22.77
CA THR A 189 -16.49 0.67 21.56
C THR A 189 -17.28 1.98 21.49
N PHE A 190 -16.58 3.07 21.20
CA PHE A 190 -17.17 4.41 21.08
C PHE A 190 -17.04 4.89 19.63
N TYR A 191 -18.12 5.41 19.08
CA TYR A 191 -18.20 6.06 17.78
C TYR A 191 -18.36 7.56 18.02
N ASN A 192 -17.27 8.31 17.97
CA ASN A 192 -17.24 9.70 18.35
C ASN A 192 -17.26 10.62 17.14
N THR A 193 -18.07 11.67 17.22
CA THR A 193 -18.04 12.84 16.35
C THR A 193 -17.69 14.07 17.17
N SER A 194 -17.08 15.09 16.54
CA SER A 194 -16.73 16.33 17.23
C SER A 194 -17.97 17.04 17.73
N SER A 195 -18.00 17.38 19.03
CA SER A 195 -19.12 18.06 19.68
C SER A 195 -18.70 19.06 20.77
N ASP A 196 -17.45 19.54 20.69
CA ASP A 196 -16.97 20.59 21.63
C ASP A 196 -17.75 21.88 21.42
N TYR A 197 -18.14 22.54 22.52
CA TYR A 197 -18.92 23.80 22.46
C TYR A 197 -18.16 24.94 21.76
N ARG A 198 -16.84 24.92 21.79
CA ARG A 198 -15.99 25.93 21.13
C ARG A 198 -16.06 25.86 19.60
N LEU A 199 -16.58 24.77 19.05
CA LEU A 199 -16.82 24.59 17.61
C LEU A 199 -18.23 25.01 17.19
N LYS A 200 -19.03 25.57 18.11
CA LYS A 200 -20.46 25.87 17.90
C LYS A 200 -20.74 27.32 18.22
N GLU A 201 -21.64 27.90 17.45
CA GLU A 201 -22.15 29.26 17.67
C GLU A 201 -23.67 29.28 17.53
N ASN A 202 -24.30 30.37 17.92
CA ASN A 202 -25.76 30.57 17.81
C ASN A 202 -26.59 29.45 18.47
N ILE A 203 -26.17 28.98 19.64
CA ILE A 203 -26.80 27.87 20.36
C ILE A 203 -28.12 28.31 20.91
N VAL A 204 -29.23 27.68 20.46
CA VAL A 204 -30.58 27.89 20.93
C VAL A 204 -31.27 26.57 21.28
N GLY A 205 -32.19 26.54 22.22
CA GLY A 205 -32.98 25.34 22.55
C GLY A 205 -33.95 24.96 21.44
N ILE A 206 -34.20 23.66 21.26
CA ILE A 206 -35.21 23.14 20.33
C ILE A 206 -36.58 23.27 21.02
N SER A 207 -37.47 24.13 20.51
CA SER A 207 -38.81 24.38 21.09
C SER A 207 -39.95 23.75 20.28
N ASP A 208 -39.67 23.24 19.07
CA ASP A 208 -40.64 22.68 18.14
C ASP A 208 -40.57 21.13 18.02
N GLY A 209 -39.96 20.48 19.01
CA GLY A 209 -39.60 19.05 18.97
C GLY A 209 -40.78 18.15 18.60
N ILE A 210 -41.94 18.27 19.31
CA ILE A 210 -43.15 17.45 19.04
C ILE A 210 -43.68 17.71 17.62
N THR A 211 -43.72 18.97 17.18
CA THR A 211 -44.25 19.33 15.87
C THR A 211 -43.41 18.71 14.75
N ARG A 212 -42.10 18.80 14.85
CA ARG A 212 -41.16 18.19 13.89
C ARG A 212 -41.20 16.67 13.95
N LEU A 213 -41.24 16.07 15.16
CA LEU A 213 -41.33 14.65 15.35
C LEU A 213 -42.54 14.04 14.62
N LYS A 214 -43.71 14.68 14.70
CA LYS A 214 -44.94 14.22 14.03
C LYS A 214 -44.85 14.20 12.50
N THR A 215 -43.87 14.85 11.89
CA THR A 215 -43.67 14.83 10.43
C THR A 215 -42.83 13.64 9.98
N LEU A 216 -42.14 12.95 10.87
CA LEU A 216 -41.38 11.73 10.55
C LEU A 216 -42.36 10.59 10.22
N LYS A 217 -41.99 9.79 9.23
CA LYS A 217 -42.75 8.65 8.71
C LYS A 217 -41.99 7.35 8.88
N PRO A 218 -41.99 6.76 10.08
CA PRO A 218 -41.40 5.43 10.24
C PRO A 218 -42.14 4.41 9.33
N SER A 219 -41.40 3.58 8.65
CA SER A 219 -41.93 2.63 7.68
C SER A 219 -41.34 1.24 7.93
N ARG A 220 -42.11 0.22 7.60
CA ARG A 220 -41.69 -1.17 7.60
C ARG A 220 -41.49 -1.63 6.18
N PHE A 221 -40.32 -2.25 5.87
CA PHE A 221 -39.98 -2.64 4.50
C PHE A 221 -39.01 -3.82 4.47
N ASN A 222 -38.81 -4.38 3.27
CA ASN A 222 -37.74 -5.32 2.97
C ASN A 222 -36.80 -4.70 1.95
N PHE A 223 -35.51 -4.95 2.10
CA PHE A 223 -34.55 -4.59 1.06
C PHE A 223 -34.75 -5.48 -0.18
N LYS A 224 -34.62 -4.93 -1.39
CA LYS A 224 -34.77 -5.69 -2.64
C LYS A 224 -33.79 -6.86 -2.76
N VAL A 225 -32.61 -6.74 -2.12
CA VAL A 225 -31.56 -7.76 -2.08
C VAL A 225 -31.81 -8.82 -0.99
N ASP A 226 -32.69 -8.53 -0.01
CA ASP A 226 -33.08 -9.43 1.07
C ASP A 226 -34.60 -9.30 1.28
N LYS A 227 -35.33 -10.11 0.53
CA LYS A 227 -36.81 -10.04 0.48
C LYS A 227 -37.48 -10.69 1.68
N ASP A 228 -36.77 -11.52 2.41
CA ASP A 228 -37.33 -12.34 3.49
C ASP A 228 -37.17 -11.67 4.85
N THR A 229 -36.25 -10.70 4.98
CA THR A 229 -36.00 -9.98 6.22
C THR A 229 -36.75 -8.64 6.22
N THR A 230 -37.73 -8.49 7.12
CA THR A 230 -38.48 -7.25 7.31
C THR A 230 -37.80 -6.39 8.39
N VAL A 231 -37.61 -5.10 8.10
CA VAL A 231 -36.99 -4.12 9.01
C VAL A 231 -37.85 -2.87 9.14
N ASP A 232 -37.73 -2.18 10.27
CA ASP A 232 -38.32 -0.86 10.51
C ASP A 232 -37.25 0.22 10.28
N GLY A 233 -37.62 1.34 9.66
CA GLY A 233 -36.71 2.44 9.37
C GLY A 233 -37.40 3.62 8.72
N PHE A 234 -36.64 4.37 7.93
CA PHE A 234 -37.12 5.57 7.26
C PHE A 234 -36.72 5.56 5.79
N LEU A 235 -37.51 6.21 4.95
CA LEU A 235 -37.08 6.59 3.60
C LEU A 235 -36.35 7.92 3.70
N ALA A 236 -35.08 7.97 3.30
CA ALA A 236 -34.19 9.11 3.52
C ALA A 236 -34.81 10.44 3.09
N HIS A 237 -35.40 10.53 1.91
CA HIS A 237 -36.00 11.75 1.37
C HIS A 237 -37.27 12.22 2.12
N GLU A 238 -37.82 11.41 3.00
CA GLU A 238 -38.99 11.76 3.81
C GLU A 238 -38.62 12.32 5.22
N VAL A 239 -37.34 12.26 5.60
CA VAL A 239 -36.85 12.72 6.89
C VAL A 239 -36.51 14.23 6.85
N THR A 240 -37.44 15.04 6.39
CA THR A 240 -37.23 16.48 6.19
C THR A 240 -37.14 17.26 7.49
N ALA A 241 -37.63 16.69 8.60
CA ALA A 241 -37.53 17.29 9.95
C ALA A 241 -36.08 17.40 10.46
N VAL A 242 -35.17 16.55 9.98
CA VAL A 242 -33.75 16.51 10.39
C VAL A 242 -32.90 16.36 9.14
N PRO A 243 -32.77 17.41 8.31
CA PRO A 243 -32.07 17.31 7.03
C PRO A 243 -30.59 16.93 7.18
N GLU A 244 -29.96 17.28 8.30
CA GLU A 244 -28.59 16.89 8.63
C GLU A 244 -28.39 15.39 8.87
N ALA A 245 -29.47 14.61 8.98
CA ALA A 245 -29.42 13.16 9.03
C ALA A 245 -29.25 12.50 7.66
N ILE A 246 -29.45 13.24 6.57
CA ILE A 246 -29.53 12.69 5.23
C ILE A 246 -28.28 13.05 4.41
N THR A 247 -27.79 12.09 3.66
CA THR A 247 -26.73 12.30 2.65
C THR A 247 -27.24 11.90 1.26
N GLY A 248 -26.76 12.62 0.24
CA GLY A 248 -27.20 12.43 -1.14
C GLY A 248 -28.52 13.08 -1.49
N THR A 249 -28.86 13.11 -2.75
CA THR A 249 -30.09 13.73 -3.31
C THR A 249 -31.06 12.64 -3.75
N LYS A 250 -32.37 12.90 -3.62
CA LYS A 250 -33.40 11.98 -4.10
C LYS A 250 -33.27 11.81 -5.61
N ASP A 251 -33.35 10.56 -6.08
CA ASP A 251 -33.29 10.16 -7.48
C ASP A 251 -31.98 10.59 -8.20
N GLU A 252 -30.91 10.79 -7.44
CA GLU A 252 -29.59 11.11 -7.97
C GLU A 252 -29.02 9.96 -8.80
N VAL A 253 -28.42 10.32 -9.93
CA VAL A 253 -27.71 9.39 -10.80
C VAL A 253 -26.32 9.89 -11.14
N ALA A 254 -25.42 8.97 -11.46
CA ALA A 254 -24.07 9.32 -11.91
C ALA A 254 -24.11 10.13 -13.21
N THR A 255 -23.40 11.24 -13.25
CA THR A 255 -23.34 12.16 -14.41
C THR A 255 -22.33 11.73 -15.46
N GLU A 256 -21.37 10.89 -15.06
CA GLU A 256 -20.30 10.37 -15.91
C GLU A 256 -19.90 8.95 -15.49
N ASP A 257 -19.17 8.25 -16.34
CA ASP A 257 -18.59 6.96 -16.01
C ASP A 257 -17.45 7.12 -15.01
N ASN A 258 -17.40 6.24 -14.04
CA ASN A 258 -16.24 6.09 -13.14
C ASN A 258 -15.81 4.62 -13.16
N ASP A 259 -14.88 4.29 -14.05
CA ASP A 259 -14.39 2.92 -14.22
C ASP A 259 -13.62 2.41 -13.00
N GLU A 260 -13.10 3.30 -12.15
CA GLU A 260 -12.37 2.93 -10.95
C GLU A 260 -13.23 2.19 -9.92
N ILE A 261 -14.51 2.58 -9.81
CA ILE A 261 -15.48 1.97 -8.87
C ILE A 261 -16.60 1.23 -9.60
N GLY A 262 -16.50 1.09 -10.93
CA GLY A 262 -17.48 0.36 -11.74
C GLY A 262 -18.83 1.04 -11.89
N VAL A 263 -18.91 2.36 -11.67
CA VAL A 263 -20.14 3.16 -11.81
C VAL A 263 -20.23 3.69 -13.24
N LYS A 264 -21.40 3.54 -13.86
CA LYS A 264 -21.69 4.07 -15.19
C LYS A 264 -22.61 5.27 -15.12
N LYS A 265 -22.49 6.17 -16.10
CA LYS A 265 -23.41 7.28 -16.24
C LYS A 265 -24.86 6.79 -16.26
N GLY A 266 -25.70 7.37 -15.40
CA GLY A 266 -27.09 6.97 -15.23
C GLY A 266 -27.31 5.93 -14.13
N ASP A 267 -26.26 5.34 -13.55
CA ASP A 267 -26.39 4.46 -12.41
C ASP A 267 -26.92 5.25 -11.19
N PRO A 268 -27.80 4.64 -10.37
CA PRO A 268 -28.38 5.31 -9.21
C PRO A 268 -27.34 5.56 -8.13
N ILE A 269 -27.31 6.79 -7.60
CA ILE A 269 -26.58 7.15 -6.39
C ILE A 269 -27.58 7.16 -5.24
N TYR A 270 -27.41 6.23 -4.31
CA TYR A 270 -28.38 6.05 -3.23
C TYR A 270 -28.16 7.02 -2.08
N GLN A 271 -29.26 7.52 -1.52
CA GLN A 271 -29.24 8.31 -0.30
C GLN A 271 -28.86 7.45 0.91
N GLY A 272 -28.19 8.09 1.89
CA GLY A 272 -27.93 7.51 3.20
C GLY A 272 -28.69 8.25 4.32
N ILE A 273 -28.82 7.59 5.47
CA ILE A 273 -29.39 8.18 6.68
C ILE A 273 -28.50 7.85 7.90
N ASP A 274 -28.13 8.88 8.65
CA ASP A 274 -27.55 8.76 10.00
C ASP A 274 -28.65 8.92 11.05
N GLN A 275 -29.19 7.80 11.50
CA GLN A 275 -30.29 7.81 12.48
C GLN A 275 -29.89 8.42 13.84
N SER A 276 -28.60 8.47 14.17
CA SER A 276 -28.15 9.10 15.43
C SER A 276 -28.48 10.59 15.51
N LYS A 277 -28.63 11.26 14.36
CA LYS A 277 -29.03 12.68 14.27
C LYS A 277 -30.49 12.93 14.68
N LEU A 278 -31.29 11.89 14.76
CA LEU A 278 -32.68 12.00 15.23
C LEU A 278 -32.78 12.13 16.76
N VAL A 279 -31.72 11.71 17.50
CA VAL A 279 -31.73 11.69 18.98
C VAL A 279 -32.05 13.08 19.63
N PRO A 280 -31.41 14.20 19.18
CA PRO A 280 -31.74 15.52 19.75
C PRO A 280 -33.19 15.90 19.56
N LEU A 281 -33.80 15.62 18.39
CA LEU A 281 -35.21 15.88 18.13
C LEU A 281 -36.09 15.01 19.02
N LEU A 282 -35.80 13.71 19.13
CA LEU A 282 -36.55 12.80 20.03
C LEU A 282 -36.49 13.25 21.45
N THR A 283 -35.33 13.69 21.96
CA THR A 283 -35.17 14.21 23.33
C THR A 283 -35.94 15.47 23.56
N ALA A 284 -36.00 16.37 22.57
CA ALA A 284 -36.76 17.61 22.67
C ALA A 284 -38.29 17.42 22.56
N ALA A 285 -38.75 16.24 22.10
CA ALA A 285 -40.16 15.93 21.96
C ALA A 285 -40.75 15.16 23.16
N LEU A 286 -39.89 14.68 24.07
CA LEU A 286 -40.27 14.02 25.32
C LEU A 286 -40.62 15.06 26.40
#